data_e2e27d0d12c507424a706885738ab5a2
#
_entry.id   e2e27d0d12c507424a706885738ab5a2
#
_cell.length_a   1.000
_cell.length_b   1.000
_cell.length_c   1.000
_cell.angle_alpha   90.00
_cell.angle_beta   90.00
_cell.angle_gamma   90.00
#
_symmetry.space_group_name_H-M   'P 1'
#
loop_
_entity.id
_entity.type
_entity.pdbx_description
1 polymer ?
#
loop_
_entity_poly.entity_id
_entity_poly.type
_entity_poly.pdbx_seq_one_letter_code
_entity_poly.pdbx_strand_id
1 'polypeptide(L)'
;GVVKIVLQSLERKEKIGEHHFFISFLTQHESVNIPNHFLNNHPNTMTIVLQHQFWDLKVNEDSFSVTLSFNGKQEKLLIGYEAITQFTDPSTDFALQFSSNDQTFNYENYNQDHKTIKKDETKPKPSKSSNSEEEKVSDKKISGEIISFDKFKKKK
;
A
#
# COMPACT_ATOMS: atom_id res chain seq x y z
N GLY A 1 6.58 9.19 18.10
CA GLY A 1 5.64 8.20 17.56
C GLY A 1 6.35 7.02 16.91
N VAL A 2 5.65 5.92 16.76
CA VAL A 2 6.18 4.63 16.22
C VAL A 2 6.86 4.79 14.86
N VAL A 3 6.27 5.55 13.93
CA VAL A 3 6.85 5.80 12.61
C VAL A 3 8.26 6.38 12.70
N LYS A 4 8.47 7.39 13.58
CA LYS A 4 9.78 8.00 13.79
C LYS A 4 10.81 6.98 14.27
N ILE A 5 10.44 6.11 15.22
CA ILE A 5 11.33 5.08 15.77
C ILE A 5 11.75 4.11 14.66
N VAL A 6 10.81 3.63 13.85
CA VAL A 6 11.12 2.73 12.74
C VAL A 6 12.02 3.41 11.71
N LEU A 7 11.73 4.65 11.34
CA LEU A 7 12.56 5.40 10.39
C LEU A 7 13.96 5.69 10.93
N GLN A 8 14.11 5.93 12.24
CA GLN A 8 15.43 6.07 12.88
C GLN A 8 16.26 4.79 12.82
N SER A 9 15.63 3.63 12.97
CA SER A 9 16.32 2.34 12.80
C SER A 9 16.78 2.13 11.37
N LEU A 10 15.95 2.53 10.37
CA LEU A 10 16.34 2.53 8.96
C LEU A 10 17.49 3.50 8.66
N GLU A 11 17.46 4.71 9.22
CA GLU A 11 18.53 5.71 9.06
C GLU A 11 19.88 5.19 9.56
N ARG A 12 19.87 4.49 10.69
CA ARG A 12 21.07 3.88 11.29
C ARG A 12 21.54 2.62 10.55
N LYS A 13 20.87 2.22 9.49
CA LYS A 13 21.14 0.99 8.73
C LYS A 13 21.15 -0.27 9.61
N GLU A 14 20.36 -0.25 10.67
CA GLU A 14 20.10 -1.45 11.44
C GLU A 14 19.47 -2.49 10.48
N LYS A 15 19.87 -3.76 10.64
CA LYS A 15 19.34 -4.83 9.79
C LYS A 15 17.86 -5.03 10.10
N ILE A 16 17.01 -4.39 9.33
CA ILE A 16 15.57 -4.53 9.44
C ILE A 16 15.05 -5.69 8.58
N GLY A 17 15.90 -6.65 8.28
CA GLY A 17 15.53 -7.85 7.52
C GLY A 17 15.00 -7.53 6.12
N GLU A 18 13.99 -8.25 5.69
CA GLU A 18 13.31 -8.05 4.39
C GLU A 18 12.07 -7.14 4.51
N HIS A 19 12.04 -6.27 5.53
CA HIS A 19 10.93 -5.35 5.72
C HIS A 19 10.84 -4.33 4.59
N HIS A 20 9.61 -4.00 4.23
CA HIS A 20 9.31 -2.93 3.28
C HIS A 20 8.16 -2.11 3.83
N PHE A 21 8.41 -0.81 3.97
CA PHE A 21 7.45 0.09 4.58
C PHE A 21 6.73 0.91 3.51
N PHE A 22 5.41 0.84 3.52
CA PHE A 22 4.56 1.69 2.71
C PHE A 22 4.09 2.86 3.56
N ILE A 23 4.34 4.07 3.08
CA ILE A 23 3.98 5.31 3.76
C ILE A 23 3.06 6.11 2.85
N SER A 24 1.79 6.26 3.25
CA SER A 24 0.83 7.11 2.57
C SER A 24 0.70 8.45 3.30
N PHE A 25 0.64 9.53 2.55
CA PHE A 25 0.58 10.88 3.09
C PHE A 25 -0.22 11.84 2.22
N LEU A 26 -0.68 12.93 2.82
CA LEU A 26 -1.38 14.02 2.14
C LEU A 26 -0.36 14.89 1.40
N THR A 27 -0.46 14.96 0.08
CA THR A 27 0.51 15.65 -0.77
C THR A 27 0.49 17.17 -0.66
N GLN A 28 -0.67 17.73 -0.31
CA GLN A 28 -0.87 19.19 -0.19
C GLN A 28 -0.75 19.69 1.26
N HIS A 29 -0.32 18.83 2.20
CA HIS A 29 -0.12 19.25 3.57
C HIS A 29 1.06 20.22 3.65
N GLU A 30 0.96 21.26 4.49
CA GLU A 30 1.98 22.31 4.64
C GLU A 30 3.36 21.79 5.07
N SER A 31 3.41 20.66 5.77
CA SER A 31 4.64 19.99 6.20
C SER A 31 5.25 19.07 5.12
N VAL A 32 4.71 19.04 3.91
CA VAL A 32 5.16 18.21 2.80
C VAL A 32 5.80 19.08 1.73
N ASN A 33 7.01 18.70 1.33
CA ASN A 33 7.71 19.32 0.19
C ASN A 33 8.16 18.22 -0.78
N ILE A 34 7.48 18.16 -1.91
CA ILE A 34 7.72 17.20 -3.00
C ILE A 34 7.74 17.92 -4.35
N PRO A 35 8.40 17.38 -5.39
CA PRO A 35 8.36 17.95 -6.72
C PRO A 35 6.94 18.14 -7.28
N ASN A 36 6.72 19.25 -8.01
CA ASN A 36 5.41 19.62 -8.52
C ASN A 36 4.74 18.58 -9.42
N HIS A 37 5.52 17.80 -10.15
CA HIS A 37 4.94 16.73 -10.99
C HIS A 37 4.26 15.63 -10.17
N PHE A 38 4.69 15.39 -8.92
CA PHE A 38 3.99 14.48 -8.02
C PHE A 38 2.66 15.06 -7.56
N LEU A 39 2.60 16.37 -7.28
CA LEU A 39 1.34 17.04 -6.93
C LEU A 39 0.31 16.96 -8.06
N ASN A 40 0.76 17.06 -9.31
CA ASN A 40 -0.12 16.94 -10.48
C ASN A 40 -0.67 15.52 -10.64
N ASN A 41 0.17 14.51 -10.41
CA ASN A 41 -0.22 13.10 -10.55
C ASN A 41 -0.95 12.55 -9.33
N HIS A 42 -0.67 13.09 -8.16
CA HIS A 42 -1.21 12.69 -6.87
C HIS A 42 -1.72 13.92 -6.09
N PRO A 43 -2.85 14.51 -6.49
CA PRO A 43 -3.29 15.80 -5.94
C PRO A 43 -3.74 15.71 -4.47
N ASN A 44 -4.10 14.55 -3.97
CA ASN A 44 -4.60 14.39 -2.61
C ASN A 44 -3.65 13.56 -1.73
N THR A 45 -3.32 12.37 -2.18
CA THR A 45 -2.50 11.41 -1.42
C THR A 45 -1.46 10.75 -2.33
N MET A 46 -0.34 10.41 -1.75
CA MET A 46 0.72 9.64 -2.41
C MET A 46 1.21 8.55 -1.44
N THR A 47 1.59 7.41 -1.99
CA THR A 47 2.23 6.33 -1.23
C THR A 47 3.64 6.10 -1.74
N ILE A 48 4.59 6.07 -0.83
CA ILE A 48 5.99 5.71 -1.10
C ILE A 48 6.34 4.39 -0.44
N VAL A 49 7.34 3.72 -0.99
CA VAL A 49 7.86 2.46 -0.45
C VAL A 49 9.32 2.63 -0.07
N LEU A 50 9.63 2.37 1.20
CA LEU A 50 10.99 2.29 1.69
C LEU A 50 11.41 0.82 1.73
N GLN A 51 12.20 0.41 0.74
CA GLN A 51 12.74 -0.94 0.61
C GLN A 51 14.22 -0.86 0.22
N HIS A 52 14.65 -1.44 -0.86
CA HIS A 52 16.06 -1.53 -1.23
C HIS A 52 16.64 -0.25 -1.87
N GLN A 53 15.80 0.55 -2.51
CA GLN A 53 16.22 1.70 -3.32
C GLN A 53 15.75 3.02 -2.70
N PHE A 54 16.34 3.37 -1.57
CA PHE A 54 16.20 4.70 -0.98
C PHE A 54 17.56 5.19 -0.47
N TRP A 55 17.76 6.49 -0.51
CA TRP A 55 19.02 7.15 -0.12
C TRP A 55 18.72 8.37 0.75
N ASP A 56 19.74 8.84 1.43
CA ASP A 56 19.72 10.09 2.20
C ASP A 56 18.52 10.21 3.15
N LEU A 57 18.10 9.08 3.75
CA LEU A 57 17.08 9.10 4.77
C LEU A 57 17.60 9.90 5.97
N LYS A 58 16.90 10.97 6.33
CA LYS A 58 17.15 11.78 7.51
C LYS A 58 15.88 11.93 8.30
N VAL A 59 15.95 11.58 9.58
CA VAL A 59 14.84 11.63 10.52
C VAL A 59 15.00 12.84 11.41
N ASN A 60 14.13 13.82 11.27
CA ASN A 60 14.07 15.00 12.11
C ASN A 60 13.02 14.84 13.21
N GLU A 61 12.78 15.92 13.95
CA GLU A 61 11.80 15.91 15.03
C GLU A 61 10.37 15.76 14.52
N ASP A 62 9.97 16.56 13.54
CA ASP A 62 8.60 16.65 13.02
C ASP A 62 8.42 16.11 11.60
N SER A 63 9.51 15.70 10.98
CA SER A 63 9.52 15.27 9.59
C SER A 63 10.64 14.28 9.30
N PHE A 64 10.59 13.67 8.12
CA PHE A 64 11.73 12.97 7.55
C PHE A 64 11.93 13.37 6.08
N SER A 65 13.16 13.25 5.62
CA SER A 65 13.46 13.40 4.19
C SER A 65 14.10 12.12 3.66
N VAL A 66 13.81 11.80 2.40
CA VAL A 66 14.34 10.62 1.73
C VAL A 66 14.46 10.89 0.24
N THR A 67 15.46 10.29 -0.38
CA THR A 67 15.62 10.27 -1.84
C THR A 67 15.18 8.91 -2.36
N LEU A 68 14.26 8.91 -3.32
CA LEU A 68 13.71 7.71 -3.95
C LEU A 68 13.89 7.77 -5.46
N SER A 69 13.96 6.60 -6.10
CA SER A 69 13.98 6.50 -7.56
C SER A 69 12.57 6.34 -8.12
N PHE A 70 12.19 7.24 -9.01
CA PHE A 70 10.94 7.19 -9.77
C PHE A 70 11.27 7.19 -11.26
N ASN A 71 10.94 6.10 -11.95
CA ASN A 71 11.24 5.94 -13.38
C ASN A 71 12.73 6.20 -13.73
N GLY A 72 13.64 5.76 -12.87
CA GLY A 72 15.08 5.96 -13.06
C GLY A 72 15.62 7.33 -12.68
N LYS A 73 14.77 8.26 -12.22
CA LYS A 73 15.15 9.58 -11.72
C LYS A 73 15.09 9.62 -10.20
N GLN A 74 16.15 10.11 -9.59
CA GLN A 74 16.18 10.31 -8.14
C GLN A 74 15.49 11.61 -7.76
N GLU A 75 14.53 11.53 -6.86
CA GLU A 75 13.76 12.66 -6.36
C GLU A 75 13.79 12.69 -4.84
N LYS A 76 14.05 13.86 -4.27
CA LYS A 76 14.05 14.07 -2.83
C LYS A 76 12.68 14.51 -2.36
N LEU A 77 12.20 13.86 -1.31
CA LEU A 77 10.94 14.15 -0.65
C LEU A 77 11.18 14.57 0.79
N LEU A 78 10.42 15.53 1.28
CA LEU A 78 10.32 15.90 2.69
C LEU A 78 8.87 15.69 3.12
N ILE A 79 8.65 14.93 4.18
CA ILE A 79 7.31 14.55 4.65
C ILE A 79 7.23 14.75 6.14
N GLY A 80 6.32 15.62 6.57
CA GLY A 80 5.97 15.79 7.97
C GLY A 80 5.18 14.61 8.50
N TYR A 81 5.40 14.24 9.77
CA TYR A 81 4.66 13.11 10.37
C TYR A 81 3.16 13.36 10.44
N GLU A 82 2.74 14.61 10.57
CA GLU A 82 1.33 15.03 10.59
C GLU A 82 0.61 14.78 9.26
N ALA A 83 1.36 14.76 8.16
CA ALA A 83 0.80 14.49 6.84
C ALA A 83 0.57 13.00 6.58
N ILE A 84 1.16 12.11 7.38
CA ILE A 84 1.06 10.66 7.18
C ILE A 84 -0.35 10.20 7.53
N THR A 85 -0.97 9.47 6.60
CA THR A 85 -2.30 8.87 6.76
C THR A 85 -2.24 7.37 7.03
N GLN A 86 -1.19 6.71 6.53
CA GLN A 86 -1.02 5.28 6.72
C GLN A 86 0.46 4.90 6.72
N PHE A 87 0.80 3.94 7.56
CA PHE A 87 2.11 3.31 7.63
C PHE A 87 1.94 1.81 7.77
N THR A 88 2.44 1.03 6.81
CA THR A 88 2.26 -0.42 6.79
C THR A 88 3.56 -1.15 6.47
N ASP A 89 3.69 -2.33 7.06
CA ASP A 89 4.72 -3.31 6.73
C ASP A 89 4.04 -4.66 6.44
N PRO A 90 3.80 -4.99 5.17
CA PRO A 90 3.14 -6.24 4.80
C PRO A 90 3.92 -7.50 5.20
N SER A 91 5.22 -7.40 5.43
CA SER A 91 6.05 -8.55 5.85
C SER A 91 5.71 -9.04 7.25
N THR A 92 5.16 -8.17 8.09
CA THR A 92 4.80 -8.45 9.49
C THR A 92 3.31 -8.32 9.79
N ASP A 93 2.47 -8.12 8.78
CA ASP A 93 1.05 -7.80 8.93
C ASP A 93 0.81 -6.57 9.83
N PHE A 94 1.76 -5.63 9.83
CA PHE A 94 1.69 -4.42 10.62
C PHE A 94 1.10 -3.26 9.83
N ALA A 95 0.09 -2.59 10.38
CA ALA A 95 -0.51 -1.41 9.79
C ALA A 95 -0.92 -0.39 10.84
N LEU A 96 -0.63 0.87 10.57
CA LEU A 96 -1.09 2.03 11.31
C LEU A 96 -1.86 2.96 10.38
N GLN A 97 -3.04 3.39 10.80
CA GLN A 97 -3.82 4.43 10.12
C GLN A 97 -3.93 5.65 11.04
N PHE A 98 -3.81 6.83 10.46
CA PHE A 98 -3.90 8.10 11.15
C PHE A 98 -5.06 8.90 10.59
N SER A 99 -5.99 9.29 11.44
CA SER A 99 -7.06 10.21 11.06
C SER A 99 -6.61 11.64 11.35
N SER A 100 -6.93 12.55 10.46
CA SER A 100 -6.55 13.97 10.56
C SER A 100 -7.10 14.72 11.80
N ASN A 101 -7.97 14.08 12.59
CA ASN A 101 -8.59 14.68 13.78
C ASN A 101 -8.25 14.01 15.11
N ASP A 102 -7.54 12.87 15.11
CA ASP A 102 -7.18 12.20 16.36
C ASP A 102 -5.93 11.35 16.14
N GLN A 103 -4.92 11.55 16.98
CA GLN A 103 -3.77 10.66 17.10
C GLN A 103 -4.16 9.33 17.81
N THR A 104 -5.36 8.85 17.59
CA THR A 104 -5.81 7.57 18.13
C THR A 104 -5.50 6.46 17.15
N PHE A 105 -4.62 5.57 17.57
CA PHE A 105 -4.25 4.37 16.85
C PHE A 105 -5.46 3.42 16.79
N ASN A 106 -6.01 3.21 15.62
CA ASN A 106 -7.14 2.30 15.45
C ASN A 106 -6.65 0.97 14.83
N TYR A 107 -6.34 0.00 15.69
CA TYR A 107 -5.94 -1.35 15.28
C TYR A 107 -7.11 -2.21 14.78
N GLU A 108 -8.35 -1.78 15.00
CA GLU A 108 -9.53 -2.63 14.81
C GLU A 108 -9.98 -2.77 13.35
N ASN A 109 -9.71 -1.79 12.50
CA ASN A 109 -10.19 -1.82 11.12
C ASN A 109 -9.35 -2.70 10.18
N TYR A 110 -8.08 -2.94 10.51
CA TYR A 110 -7.22 -3.80 9.68
C TYR A 110 -7.63 -5.26 9.69
N ASN A 111 -8.14 -5.75 10.84
CA ASN A 111 -8.52 -7.14 11.01
C ASN A 111 -9.91 -7.51 10.43
N GLN A 112 -10.72 -6.52 10.04
CA GLN A 112 -12.04 -6.80 9.48
C GLN A 112 -12.01 -7.02 7.97
N ASP A 113 -11.18 -6.30 7.23
CA ASP A 113 -11.10 -6.41 5.78
C ASP A 113 -10.30 -7.64 5.30
N HIS A 114 -9.40 -8.16 6.15
CA HIS A 114 -8.60 -9.36 5.83
C HIS A 114 -9.19 -10.68 6.35
N LYS A 115 -10.23 -10.65 7.19
CA LYS A 115 -10.90 -11.88 7.66
C LYS A 115 -11.81 -12.53 6.62
N THR A 116 -12.09 -11.84 5.50
CA THR A 116 -13.03 -12.35 4.49
C THR A 116 -12.35 -13.23 3.42
N ILE A 117 -11.03 -13.39 3.43
CA ILE A 117 -10.31 -14.15 2.38
C ILE A 117 -9.83 -15.53 2.84
N LYS A 118 -10.01 -15.90 4.12
CA LYS A 118 -9.61 -17.24 4.61
C LYS A 118 -10.78 -18.00 5.23
N LYS A 119 -11.76 -18.37 4.41
CA LYS A 119 -12.66 -19.51 4.68
C LYS A 119 -13.38 -19.92 3.40
N ASP A 120 -12.71 -20.70 2.59
CA ASP A 120 -13.37 -21.74 1.80
C ASP A 120 -12.34 -22.82 1.41
N GLU A 121 -12.13 -23.73 2.34
CA GLU A 121 -11.71 -25.09 2.05
C GLU A 121 -12.57 -26.02 2.90
N THR A 122 -13.73 -26.38 2.38
CA THR A 122 -14.37 -27.63 2.75
C THR A 122 -14.98 -28.27 1.52
N LYS A 123 -14.46 -29.45 1.27
CA LYS A 123 -14.78 -30.42 0.21
C LYS A 123 -16.27 -30.62 -0.04
N PRO A 124 -16.67 -30.85 -1.30
CA PRO A 124 -18.00 -31.34 -1.62
C PRO A 124 -18.06 -32.87 -1.52
N LYS A 125 -19.12 -33.40 -0.98
CA LYS A 125 -19.61 -34.75 -1.24
C LYS A 125 -21.01 -34.69 -1.83
N PRO A 126 -21.31 -35.63 -2.76
CA PRO A 126 -22.41 -35.47 -3.72
C PRO A 126 -23.72 -36.12 -3.26
N SER A 127 -24.87 -35.58 -3.64
CA SER A 127 -26.09 -36.36 -3.89
C SER A 127 -27.08 -35.60 -4.78
N LYS A 128 -27.19 -36.09 -5.95
CA LYS A 128 -28.30 -36.43 -6.88
C LYS A 128 -29.63 -35.66 -6.82
N SER A 129 -29.97 -35.32 -8.09
CA SER A 129 -31.28 -35.35 -8.77
C SER A 129 -32.14 -34.09 -8.58
N SER A 130 -32.54 -33.51 -9.60
CA SER A 130 -33.35 -33.69 -10.77
C SER A 130 -34.08 -32.39 -11.12
N ASN A 131 -34.02 -32.08 -12.40
CA ASN A 131 -35.02 -31.46 -13.29
C ASN A 131 -35.46 -30.00 -13.10
N SER A 132 -35.18 -29.33 -14.16
CA SER A 132 -36.04 -28.78 -15.21
C SER A 132 -36.21 -27.25 -15.22
N GLU A 133 -35.91 -26.77 -16.44
CA GLU A 133 -36.52 -25.71 -17.26
C GLU A 133 -36.20 -24.24 -16.93
N GLU A 134 -35.41 -23.74 -17.86
CA GLU A 134 -35.66 -22.68 -18.87
C GLU A 134 -36.28 -21.37 -18.36
N GLU A 135 -35.56 -20.26 -18.51
CA GLU A 135 -35.78 -19.19 -19.50
C GLU A 135 -34.80 -18.02 -19.33
N LYS A 136 -34.10 -17.79 -20.39
CA LYS A 136 -33.68 -16.61 -21.14
C LYS A 136 -33.69 -15.20 -20.52
N VAL A 137 -32.59 -14.53 -20.88
CA VAL A 137 -32.42 -13.11 -21.36
C VAL A 137 -32.01 -12.13 -20.27
N SER A 138 -30.90 -11.46 -20.34
CA SER A 138 -30.29 -10.58 -21.31
C SER A 138 -28.97 -10.00 -20.76
N ASP A 139 -28.07 -9.87 -21.71
CA ASP A 139 -26.83 -9.11 -21.69
C ASP A 139 -26.77 -7.86 -20.82
N LYS A 140 -25.71 -7.75 -20.03
CA LYS A 140 -24.92 -6.53 -19.99
C LYS A 140 -23.45 -6.87 -19.70
N LYS A 141 -22.66 -6.83 -20.76
CA LYS A 141 -21.21 -6.82 -20.74
C LYS A 141 -20.70 -5.75 -19.79
N ILE A 142 -19.92 -6.16 -18.80
CA ILE A 142 -18.88 -5.33 -18.22
C ILE A 142 -17.59 -6.10 -18.46
N SER A 143 -16.89 -5.69 -19.50
CA SER A 143 -15.56 -6.19 -19.85
C SER A 143 -14.55 -5.63 -18.86
N GLY A 144 -14.20 -6.42 -17.86
CA GLY A 144 -12.95 -6.26 -17.14
C GLY A 144 -11.92 -7.14 -17.84
N GLU A 145 -11.04 -6.54 -18.62
CA GLU A 145 -9.91 -7.25 -19.21
C GLU A 145 -8.96 -7.72 -18.10
N ILE A 146 -9.02 -9.02 -17.83
CA ILE A 146 -7.99 -9.69 -17.06
C ILE A 146 -6.82 -9.93 -18.01
N ILE A 147 -5.77 -9.14 -17.87
CA ILE A 147 -4.52 -9.35 -18.60
C ILE A 147 -3.84 -10.58 -18.02
N SER A 148 -3.97 -11.70 -18.69
CA SER A 148 -3.27 -12.94 -18.39
C SER A 148 -1.80 -12.79 -18.77
N PHE A 149 -0.90 -12.98 -17.82
CA PHE A 149 0.56 -12.91 -17.98
C PHE A 149 1.18 -14.03 -18.83
N ASP A 150 0.39 -14.94 -19.37
CA ASP A 150 0.89 -16.11 -20.12
C ASP A 150 1.34 -15.82 -21.57
N LYS A 151 1.27 -14.58 -22.04
CA LYS A 151 1.64 -14.23 -23.42
C LYS A 151 3.10 -13.82 -23.64
N PHE A 152 3.96 -13.87 -22.62
CA PHE A 152 5.37 -13.48 -22.75
C PHE A 152 6.37 -14.65 -22.77
N LYS A 153 5.97 -15.86 -23.10
CA LYS A 153 6.94 -16.89 -23.49
C LYS A 153 7.39 -16.65 -24.92
N LYS A 154 8.50 -15.95 -25.05
CA LYS A 154 9.25 -15.90 -26.31
C LYS A 154 9.70 -17.32 -26.69
N LYS A 155 9.20 -17.81 -27.79
CA LYS A 155 9.81 -18.90 -28.52
C LYS A 155 11.15 -18.44 -29.09
N LYS A 156 12.19 -19.21 -28.80
CA LYS A 156 13.40 -19.23 -29.60
C LYS A 156 13.10 -19.93 -30.93
#